data_f4e3e811f44b15825d107f734c818d39
#
_entry.id   f4e3e811f44b15825d107f734c818d39
#
_cell.length_a   1.000
_cell.length_b   1.000
_cell.length_c   1.000
_cell.angle_alpha   90.00
_cell.angle_beta   90.00
_cell.angle_gamma   90.00
#
_symmetry.space_group_name_H-M   'P 1'
#
loop_
_entity.id
_entity.type
_entity.pdbx_description
1 polymer ?
#
loop_
_entity_poly.entity_id
_entity_poly.type
_entity_poly.pdbx_seq_one_letter_code
_entity_poly.pdbx_strand_id
1 'polypeptide(L)'
;MKKFFLIGIMLLTSVSLFAQIRWNSQYQTYIDQYKDLAIAEMLKHNIPASITLAQGLLESGAGTSDLARKSNNHFGIKCHDWIGATTSYTDDRPNECFRVYRDVYE
;
A
#
# COMPACT_ATOMS: atom_id res chain seq x y z
N MET A 1 32.52 18.64 -26.13
CA MET A 1 32.21 19.25 -24.84
C MET A 1 30.71 19.48 -24.62
N LYS A 2 29.98 20.01 -25.59
CA LYS A 2 28.52 20.24 -25.43
C LYS A 2 27.70 18.97 -25.11
N LYS A 3 28.08 17.81 -25.66
CA LYS A 3 27.40 16.55 -25.42
C LYS A 3 27.54 16.03 -23.96
N PHE A 4 28.69 16.24 -23.34
CA PHE A 4 28.92 15.84 -21.94
C PHE A 4 28.18 16.73 -20.97
N PHE A 5 28.01 18.01 -21.27
CA PHE A 5 27.26 18.96 -20.45
C PHE A 5 25.77 18.59 -20.41
N LEU A 6 25.18 18.20 -21.56
CA LEU A 6 23.78 17.77 -21.65
C LEU A 6 23.52 16.47 -20.86
N ILE A 7 24.44 15.50 -20.90
CA ILE A 7 24.35 14.26 -20.13
C ILE A 7 24.39 14.56 -18.64
N GLY A 8 25.27 15.48 -18.19
CA GLY A 8 25.34 15.90 -16.79
C GLY A 8 24.04 16.55 -16.30
N ILE A 9 23.40 17.38 -17.11
CA ILE A 9 22.11 17.99 -16.79
C ILE A 9 20.99 16.94 -16.69
N MET A 10 20.95 15.97 -17.60
CA MET A 10 19.98 14.87 -17.55
C MET A 10 20.12 14.04 -16.28
N LEU A 11 21.33 13.71 -15.85
CA LEU A 11 21.58 12.98 -14.62
C LEU A 11 21.12 13.76 -13.38
N LEU A 12 21.38 15.08 -13.34
CA LEU A 12 20.93 15.93 -12.26
C LEU A 12 19.40 16.03 -12.17
N THR A 13 18.69 16.12 -13.30
CA THR A 13 17.23 16.14 -13.31
C THR A 13 16.63 14.81 -12.86
N SER A 14 17.22 13.68 -13.19
CA SER A 14 16.79 12.36 -12.73
C SER A 14 16.90 12.23 -11.22
N VAL A 15 17.99 12.67 -10.62
CA VAL A 15 18.19 12.70 -9.17
C VAL A 15 17.15 13.60 -8.49
N SER A 16 16.83 14.75 -9.09
CA SER A 16 15.82 15.68 -8.57
C SER A 16 14.42 15.06 -8.54
N LEU A 17 14.05 14.23 -9.51
CA LEU A 17 12.77 13.52 -9.52
C LEU A 17 12.64 12.55 -8.36
N PHE A 18 13.67 11.79 -8.02
CA PHE A 18 13.69 10.91 -6.85
C PHE A 18 13.60 11.69 -5.54
N ALA A 19 14.25 12.87 -5.46
CA ALA A 19 14.20 13.71 -4.27
C ALA A 19 12.82 14.33 -3.99
N GLN A 20 11.87 14.27 -4.94
CA GLN A 20 10.51 14.75 -4.76
C GLN A 20 9.60 13.76 -4.01
N ILE A 21 10.00 12.50 -3.87
CA ILE A 21 9.28 11.54 -3.06
C ILE A 21 9.50 11.90 -1.59
N ARG A 22 8.45 12.42 -0.95
CA ARG A 22 8.54 12.90 0.43
C ARG A 22 7.80 11.97 1.35
N TRP A 23 8.40 11.73 2.51
CA TRP A 23 7.74 11.10 3.65
C TRP A 23 6.61 12.00 4.15
N ASN A 24 5.45 11.43 4.49
CA ASN A 24 4.38 12.19 5.11
C ASN A 24 3.94 11.56 6.44
N SER A 25 3.28 12.36 7.27
CA SER A 25 2.88 11.94 8.61
C SER A 25 1.81 10.84 8.60
N GLN A 26 0.99 10.75 7.57
CA GLN A 26 -0.01 9.67 7.43
C GLN A 26 0.67 8.31 7.26
N TYR A 27 1.78 8.25 6.55
CA TYR A 27 2.56 7.03 6.39
C TYR A 27 3.15 6.57 7.72
N GLN A 28 3.70 7.49 8.48
CA GLN A 28 4.24 7.19 9.80
C GLN A 28 3.15 6.71 10.76
N THR A 29 2.00 7.35 10.76
CA THR A 29 0.85 6.95 11.58
C THR A 29 0.39 5.54 11.23
N TYR A 30 0.29 5.22 9.96
CA TYR A 30 -0.07 3.87 9.50
C TYR A 30 0.94 2.83 9.98
N ILE A 31 2.23 3.08 9.83
CA ILE A 31 3.29 2.19 10.28
C ILE A 31 3.23 2.00 11.80
N ASP A 32 3.11 3.07 12.56
CA ASP A 32 3.04 3.00 14.02
C ASP A 32 1.81 2.21 14.49
N GLN A 33 0.70 2.33 13.79
CA GLN A 33 -0.53 1.63 14.13
C GLN A 33 -0.46 0.12 13.84
N TYR A 34 0.19 -0.29 12.75
CA TYR A 34 0.14 -1.67 12.27
C TYR A 34 1.47 -2.44 12.35
N LYS A 35 2.54 -1.81 12.84
CA LYS A 35 3.86 -2.47 12.91
C LYS A 35 3.85 -3.76 13.73
N ASP A 36 3.17 -3.78 14.87
CA ASP A 36 3.13 -4.95 15.73
C ASP A 36 2.37 -6.11 15.07
N LEU A 37 1.29 -5.80 14.36
CA LEU A 37 0.56 -6.77 13.55
C LEU A 37 1.45 -7.34 12.44
N ALA A 38 2.17 -6.48 11.73
CA ALA A 38 3.08 -6.91 10.66
C ALA A 38 4.22 -7.80 11.19
N ILE A 39 4.75 -7.48 12.36
CA ILE A 39 5.77 -8.31 13.03
C ILE A 39 5.19 -9.67 13.43
N ALA A 40 3.98 -9.71 13.99
CA ALA A 40 3.30 -10.95 14.33
C ALA A 40 3.10 -11.84 13.10
N GLU A 41 2.66 -11.25 11.99
CA GLU A 41 2.51 -11.97 10.73
C GLU A 41 3.86 -12.44 10.16
N MET A 42 4.92 -11.67 10.33
CA MET A 42 6.28 -12.07 9.93
C MET A 42 6.71 -13.34 10.68
N LEU A 43 6.49 -13.39 11.99
CA LEU A 43 6.84 -14.55 12.80
C LEU A 43 6.03 -15.79 12.43
N LYS A 44 4.80 -15.58 11.95
CA LYS A 44 3.86 -16.67 11.60
C LYS A 44 4.07 -17.18 10.18
N HIS A 45 4.35 -16.30 9.21
CA HIS A 45 4.38 -16.62 7.79
C HIS A 45 5.72 -16.39 7.11
N ASN A 46 6.74 -15.94 7.81
CA ASN A 46 8.10 -15.68 7.29
C ASN A 46 8.14 -14.60 6.18
N ILE A 47 7.19 -13.67 6.19
CA ILE A 47 7.20 -12.51 5.30
C ILE A 47 7.75 -11.32 6.07
N PRO A 48 8.80 -10.62 5.56
CA PRO A 48 9.35 -9.46 6.27
C PRO A 48 8.27 -8.42 6.59
N ALA A 49 8.25 -7.93 7.84
CA ALA A 49 7.26 -6.95 8.29
C ALA A 49 7.28 -5.67 7.43
N SER A 50 8.44 -5.25 6.97
CA SER A 50 8.59 -4.09 6.09
C SER A 50 7.86 -4.25 4.76
N ILE A 51 7.82 -5.45 4.21
CA ILE A 51 7.09 -5.74 2.96
C ILE A 51 5.59 -5.68 3.20
N THR A 52 5.09 -6.30 4.26
CA THR A 52 3.67 -6.25 4.63
C THR A 52 3.20 -4.82 4.86
N LEU A 53 3.98 -4.03 5.60
CA LEU A 53 3.66 -2.62 5.86
C LEU A 53 3.67 -1.78 4.59
N ALA A 54 4.67 -1.95 3.73
CA ALA A 54 4.77 -1.21 2.48
C ALA A 54 3.61 -1.51 1.55
N GLN A 55 3.25 -2.79 1.38
CA GLN A 55 2.10 -3.19 0.57
C GLN A 55 0.80 -2.66 1.13
N GLY A 56 0.56 -2.81 2.43
CA GLY A 56 -0.64 -2.29 3.09
C GLY A 56 -0.78 -0.78 2.93
N LEU A 57 0.32 -0.06 3.11
CA LEU A 57 0.36 1.40 2.96
C LEU A 57 0.03 1.84 1.53
N LEU A 58 0.63 1.21 0.53
CA LEU A 58 0.42 1.56 -0.88
C LEU A 58 -0.96 1.14 -1.37
N GLU A 59 -1.38 -0.08 -1.07
CA GLU A 59 -2.67 -0.63 -1.57
C GLU A 59 -3.88 0.02 -0.91
N SER A 60 -3.74 0.52 0.31
CA SER A 60 -4.85 1.13 1.05
C SER A 60 -4.79 2.66 1.12
N GLY A 61 -3.78 3.28 0.50
CA GLY A 61 -3.53 4.71 0.66
C GLY A 61 -3.31 5.09 2.12
N ALA A 62 -2.47 4.36 2.83
CA ALA A 62 -2.25 4.49 4.27
C ALA A 62 -3.55 4.30 5.10
N GLY A 63 -4.40 3.40 4.67
CA GLY A 63 -5.68 3.09 5.33
C GLY A 63 -6.79 4.10 5.04
N THR A 64 -6.58 5.07 4.15
CA THR A 64 -7.55 6.15 3.88
C THR A 64 -8.44 5.91 2.67
N SER A 65 -8.15 4.90 1.84
CA SER A 65 -8.99 4.60 0.68
C SER A 65 -10.42 4.24 1.09
N ASP A 66 -11.39 4.47 0.21
CA ASP A 66 -12.78 4.12 0.47
C ASP A 66 -12.93 2.63 0.76
N LEU A 67 -12.27 1.79 -0.01
CA LEU A 67 -12.30 0.34 0.20
C LEU A 67 -11.74 -0.04 1.57
N ALA A 68 -10.58 0.49 1.96
CA ALA A 68 -9.97 0.19 3.25
C ALA A 68 -10.83 0.64 4.43
N ARG A 69 -11.43 1.83 4.36
CA ARG A 69 -12.28 2.37 5.44
C ARG A 69 -13.58 1.60 5.61
N LYS A 70 -14.20 1.21 4.50
CA LYS A 70 -15.52 0.55 4.52
C LYS A 70 -15.43 -0.95 4.77
N SER A 71 -14.35 -1.59 4.34
CA SER A 71 -14.24 -3.05 4.33
C SER A 71 -13.13 -3.60 5.22
N ASN A 72 -12.27 -2.75 5.79
CA ASN A 72 -11.04 -3.16 6.48
C ASN A 72 -10.10 -4.01 5.61
N ASN A 73 -10.25 -3.93 4.30
CA ASN A 73 -9.51 -4.72 3.32
C ASN A 73 -8.38 -3.87 2.74
N HIS A 74 -7.25 -3.83 3.45
CA HIS A 74 -6.11 -2.97 3.09
C HIS A 74 -5.32 -3.46 1.88
N PHE A 75 -5.39 -4.75 1.56
CA PHE A 75 -4.63 -5.36 0.47
C PHE A 75 -5.45 -5.56 -0.81
N GLY A 76 -6.71 -5.12 -0.83
CA GLY A 76 -7.57 -5.28 -1.99
C GLY A 76 -7.83 -6.74 -2.33
N ILE A 77 -8.08 -7.58 -1.33
CA ILE A 77 -8.33 -9.01 -1.55
C ILE A 77 -9.71 -9.20 -2.16
N LYS A 78 -9.75 -9.82 -3.33
CA LYS A 78 -10.99 -10.12 -4.05
C LYS A 78 -11.71 -11.29 -3.43
N CYS A 79 -13.01 -11.40 -3.73
CA CYS A 79 -13.88 -12.39 -3.08
C CYS A 79 -13.46 -13.83 -3.29
N HIS A 80 -13.13 -14.23 -4.51
CA HIS A 80 -12.88 -15.62 -4.86
C HIS A 80 -13.90 -16.56 -4.23
N ASP A 81 -13.48 -17.49 -3.38
CA ASP A 81 -14.33 -18.44 -2.65
C ASP A 81 -14.72 -17.97 -1.24
N TRP A 82 -14.54 -16.70 -0.93
CA TRP A 82 -14.89 -16.10 0.35
C TRP A 82 -16.40 -16.15 0.60
N ILE A 83 -16.80 -16.68 1.76
CA ILE A 83 -18.20 -16.80 2.16
C ILE A 83 -18.65 -15.73 3.16
N GLY A 84 -17.76 -14.84 3.58
CA GLY A 84 -18.07 -13.73 4.47
C GLY A 84 -18.71 -12.55 3.73
N ALA A 85 -18.80 -11.42 4.43
CA ALA A 85 -19.36 -10.18 3.86
C ALA A 85 -18.52 -9.68 2.68
N THR A 86 -19.16 -9.08 1.69
CA THR A 86 -18.55 -8.58 0.46
C THR A 86 -19.03 -7.18 0.13
N THR A 87 -18.23 -6.45 -0.65
CA THR A 87 -18.60 -5.16 -1.22
C THR A 87 -18.14 -5.09 -2.67
N SER A 88 -18.83 -4.27 -3.45
CA SER A 88 -18.45 -3.97 -4.83
C SER A 88 -17.64 -2.69 -4.90
N TYR A 89 -16.58 -2.69 -5.67
CA TYR A 89 -15.74 -1.52 -5.88
C TYR A 89 -15.17 -1.55 -7.30
N THR A 90 -15.06 -0.37 -7.93
CA THR A 90 -14.45 -0.26 -9.25
C THR A 90 -12.95 -0.08 -9.10
N ASP A 91 -12.18 -1.05 -9.58
CA ASP A 91 -10.73 -1.04 -9.63
C ASP A 91 -10.30 -1.22 -11.09
N ASP A 92 -9.66 -2.32 -11.45
CA ASP A 92 -9.31 -2.64 -12.85
C ASP A 92 -10.55 -2.84 -13.72
N ARG A 93 -11.63 -3.30 -13.11
CA ARG A 93 -12.94 -3.53 -13.74
C ARG A 93 -14.06 -2.89 -12.92
N PRO A 94 -15.17 -2.50 -13.55
CA PRO A 94 -16.34 -2.02 -12.81
C PRO A 94 -16.94 -3.11 -11.93
N ASN A 95 -17.36 -2.73 -10.72
CA ASN A 95 -18.11 -3.58 -9.79
C ASN A 95 -17.42 -4.90 -9.43
N GLU A 96 -16.12 -4.87 -9.24
CA GLU A 96 -15.40 -6.04 -8.73
C GLU A 96 -15.76 -6.35 -7.29
N CYS A 97 -15.78 -7.64 -6.96
CA CYS A 97 -16.12 -8.12 -5.62
C CYS A 97 -14.89 -8.14 -4.71
N PHE A 98 -14.98 -7.47 -3.57
CA PHE A 98 -13.94 -7.45 -2.56
C PHE A 98 -14.46 -7.99 -1.23
N ARG A 99 -13.56 -8.63 -0.46
CA ARG A 99 -13.87 -9.14 0.87
C ARG A 99 -14.05 -8.01 1.86
N VAL A 100 -15.00 -8.15 2.77
CA VAL A 100 -15.19 -7.25 3.91
C VAL A 100 -14.79 -7.99 5.17
N TYR A 101 -13.90 -7.40 5.96
CA TYR A 101 -13.45 -7.92 7.24
C TYR A 101 -14.06 -7.13 8.40
N ARG A 102 -14.23 -7.77 9.55
CA ARG A 102 -14.76 -7.09 10.74
C ARG A 102 -13.77 -6.05 11.28
N ASP A 103 -12.49 -6.33 11.15
CA ASP A 103 -11.39 -5.44 11.50
C ASP A 103 -10.15 -5.78 10.67
N VAL A 104 -9.08 -5.00 10.84
CA VAL A 104 -7.84 -5.18 10.08
C VAL A 104 -7.10 -6.47 10.49
N TYR A 105 -7.39 -7.01 11.65
CA TYR A 105 -6.75 -8.22 12.18
C TYR A 105 -7.34 -9.52 11.61
N GLU A 106 -8.49 -9.46 10.98
CA GLU A 106 -9.12 -10.61 10.34
C GLU A 106 -8.44 -10.94 9.00
#